data_46f3360a263dc4cffff92036c02d3d0a
#
_entry.id   46f3360a263dc4cffff92036c02d3d0a
#
_cell.length_a   1.000
_cell.length_b   1.000
_cell.length_c   1.000
_cell.angle_alpha   90.00
_cell.angle_beta   90.00
_cell.angle_gamma   90.00
#
_symmetry.space_group_name_H-M   'P 1'
#
loop_
_entity.id
_entity.type
_entity.pdbx_description
1 polymer ?
#
loop_
_entity_poly.entity_id
_entity_poly.type
_entity_poly.pdbx_seq_one_letter_code
_entity_poly.pdbx_strand_id
1 'polypeptide(L)'
;LQFKGIPNGHEFTTLIVAILNVDGKGKFPDEGIQNRIKKIKGPVNLKTYISLTCENCPDVVQALNQMSLINENFSHQMIDGAYTQDEIEKLNIQGVPSVIHDGKLVHAGKISFIDLIDKLEKYFGIDENQTSSTNTDLGVYDVVVIGGGPAGVSAAIYSARKGLSTVMIAEKFGGQVQDTKGIENLISVP
;
A
#
# COMPACT_ATOMS: atom_id res chain seq x y z
N LEU A 1 -14.13 -4.13 7.99
CA LEU A 1 -13.99 -2.69 7.77
C LEU A 1 -15.03 -1.95 8.60
N GLN A 2 -14.61 -1.00 9.43
CA GLN A 2 -15.50 -0.24 10.33
C GLN A 2 -15.04 1.22 10.44
N PHE A 3 -16.02 2.12 10.63
CA PHE A 3 -15.79 3.53 10.94
C PHE A 3 -16.42 3.86 12.30
N LYS A 4 -15.62 4.33 13.27
CA LYS A 4 -16.07 4.86 14.54
C LYS A 4 -15.94 6.37 14.52
N GLY A 5 -16.99 7.03 14.11
CA GLY A 5 -17.08 8.45 13.79
C GLY A 5 -17.77 8.68 12.45
N ILE A 6 -18.04 9.93 12.11
CA ILE A 6 -18.62 10.32 10.82
C ILE A 6 -17.47 10.76 9.90
N PRO A 7 -17.12 9.96 8.85
CA PRO A 7 -16.06 10.33 7.93
C PRO A 7 -16.42 11.63 7.19
N ASN A 8 -15.81 12.72 7.59
CA ASN A 8 -15.98 14.07 7.05
C ASN A 8 -14.59 14.69 6.80
N GLY A 9 -14.51 15.93 6.35
CA GLY A 9 -13.24 16.58 6.08
C GLY A 9 -12.38 15.76 5.12
N HIS A 10 -11.14 15.52 5.49
CA HIS A 10 -10.21 14.72 4.67
C HIS A 10 -10.62 13.24 4.55
N GLU A 11 -11.40 12.71 5.50
CA GLU A 11 -11.83 11.30 5.48
C GLU A 11 -13.11 11.05 4.66
N PHE A 12 -13.74 12.09 4.10
CA PHE A 12 -14.90 11.88 3.23
C PHE A 12 -14.55 11.06 1.99
N THR A 13 -13.41 11.34 1.38
CA THR A 13 -12.90 10.56 0.25
C THR A 13 -12.64 9.11 0.65
N THR A 14 -12.13 8.86 1.86
CA THR A 14 -11.91 7.52 2.40
C THR A 14 -13.20 6.71 2.47
N LEU A 15 -14.32 7.32 2.88
CA LEU A 15 -15.62 6.67 2.87
C LEU A 15 -16.07 6.29 1.46
N ILE A 16 -15.95 7.21 0.51
CA ILE A 16 -16.35 6.96 -0.89
C ILE A 16 -15.51 5.83 -1.50
N VAL A 17 -14.18 5.86 -1.27
CA VAL A 17 -13.28 4.81 -1.76
C VAL A 17 -13.62 3.46 -1.11
N ALA A 18 -13.92 3.44 0.18
CA ALA A 18 -14.32 2.22 0.87
C ALA A 18 -15.60 1.61 0.28
N ILE A 19 -16.60 2.43 -0.01
CA ILE A 19 -17.86 1.98 -0.66
C ILE A 19 -17.57 1.40 -2.05
N LEU A 20 -16.76 2.10 -2.87
CA LEU A 20 -16.39 1.61 -4.20
C LEU A 20 -15.61 0.30 -4.15
N ASN A 21 -14.70 0.16 -3.19
CA ASN A 21 -13.93 -1.07 -3.02
C ASN A 21 -14.82 -2.25 -2.62
N VAL A 22 -15.77 -2.04 -1.71
CA VAL A 22 -16.74 -3.08 -1.30
C VAL A 22 -17.67 -3.46 -2.44
N ASP A 23 -18.07 -2.51 -3.28
CA ASP A 23 -18.93 -2.74 -4.46
C ASP A 23 -18.14 -3.34 -5.67
N GLY A 24 -16.85 -3.60 -5.51
CA GLY A 24 -16.00 -4.17 -6.56
C GLY A 24 -15.64 -3.19 -7.69
N LYS A 25 -16.02 -1.93 -7.56
CA LYS A 25 -15.69 -0.86 -8.54
C LYS A 25 -14.43 -0.08 -8.18
N GLY A 26 -13.83 -0.36 -7.04
CA GLY A 26 -12.60 0.27 -6.60
C GLY A 26 -11.38 -0.26 -7.34
N LYS A 27 -10.26 0.44 -7.15
CA LYS A 27 -8.97 0.01 -7.68
C LYS A 27 -8.17 -0.67 -6.56
N PHE A 28 -7.90 -1.94 -6.76
CA PHE A 28 -6.98 -2.70 -5.91
C PHE A 28 -5.56 -2.68 -6.49
N PRO A 29 -4.53 -2.90 -5.65
CA PRO A 29 -3.17 -3.05 -6.11
C PRO A 29 -3.03 -4.28 -7.02
N ASP A 30 -1.89 -4.40 -7.70
CA ASP A 30 -1.60 -5.55 -8.55
C ASP A 30 -1.62 -6.88 -7.77
N GLU A 31 -1.70 -7.98 -8.50
CA GLU A 31 -1.83 -9.32 -7.92
C GLU A 31 -0.66 -9.69 -7.01
N GLY A 32 0.55 -9.24 -7.33
CA GLY A 32 1.74 -9.50 -6.53
C GLY A 32 1.62 -8.88 -5.13
N ILE A 33 1.16 -7.63 -5.06
CA ILE A 33 0.90 -6.93 -3.80
C ILE A 33 -0.27 -7.56 -3.05
N GLN A 34 -1.36 -7.91 -3.74
CA GLN A 34 -2.48 -8.61 -3.11
C GLN A 34 -2.05 -9.94 -2.49
N ASN A 35 -1.18 -10.70 -3.16
CA ASN A 35 -0.66 -11.95 -2.65
C ASN A 35 0.22 -11.75 -1.41
N ARG A 36 0.99 -10.66 -1.32
CA ARG A 36 1.72 -10.30 -0.10
C ARG A 36 0.76 -10.04 1.06
N ILE A 37 -0.29 -9.23 0.83
CA ILE A 37 -1.29 -8.90 1.85
C ILE A 37 -2.01 -10.17 2.34
N LYS A 38 -2.39 -11.08 1.45
CA LYS A 38 -3.03 -12.36 1.81
C LYS A 38 -2.16 -13.22 2.72
N LYS A 39 -0.84 -13.16 2.55
CA LYS A 39 0.13 -13.92 3.35
C LYS A 39 0.40 -13.34 4.73
N ILE A 40 -0.03 -12.13 5.05
CA ILE A 40 0.13 -11.57 6.40
C ILE A 40 -0.63 -12.48 7.37
N LYS A 41 0.10 -12.99 8.36
CA LYS A 41 -0.43 -13.97 9.32
C LYS A 41 -1.46 -13.31 10.24
N GLY A 42 -2.66 -13.89 10.28
CA GLY A 42 -3.76 -13.40 11.11
C GLY A 42 -3.94 -14.15 12.43
N PRO A 43 -4.90 -13.71 13.23
CA PRO A 43 -5.83 -12.60 13.01
C PRO A 43 -5.19 -11.22 13.20
N VAL A 44 -5.42 -10.33 12.25
CA VAL A 44 -4.97 -8.94 12.30
C VAL A 44 -6.15 -8.03 12.63
N ASN A 45 -6.12 -7.37 13.79
CA ASN A 45 -7.15 -6.44 14.23
C ASN A 45 -6.52 -5.06 14.46
N LEU A 46 -6.63 -4.17 13.50
CA LEU A 46 -6.03 -2.85 13.56
C LEU A 46 -7.07 -1.75 13.79
N LYS A 47 -6.71 -0.82 14.66
CA LYS A 47 -7.43 0.42 14.89
C LYS A 47 -6.56 1.60 14.47
N THR A 48 -7.08 2.49 13.62
CA THR A 48 -6.37 3.71 13.23
C THR A 48 -7.07 4.91 13.83
N TYR A 49 -6.41 5.58 14.77
CA TYR A 49 -6.87 6.84 15.33
C TYR A 49 -6.48 7.97 14.40
N ILE A 50 -7.46 8.80 14.06
CA ILE A 50 -7.32 9.90 13.10
C ILE A 50 -7.86 11.22 13.67
N SER A 51 -7.58 12.31 12.97
CA SER A 51 -8.31 13.57 13.06
C SER A 51 -8.89 13.93 11.70
N LEU A 52 -10.08 14.43 11.64
CA LEU A 52 -10.74 14.85 10.39
C LEU A 52 -10.01 15.98 9.65
N THR A 53 -9.10 16.69 10.34
CA THR A 53 -8.24 17.75 9.79
C THR A 53 -6.84 17.27 9.41
N CYS A 54 -6.55 15.98 9.56
CA CYS A 54 -5.26 15.39 9.27
C CYS A 54 -5.13 15.04 7.78
N GLU A 55 -4.23 15.70 7.06
CA GLU A 55 -4.02 15.47 5.62
C GLU A 55 -3.38 14.12 5.28
N ASN A 56 -2.62 13.54 6.22
CA ASN A 56 -1.93 12.26 6.01
C ASN A 56 -2.73 11.04 6.48
N CYS A 57 -3.85 11.25 7.19
CA CYS A 57 -4.65 10.16 7.73
C CYS A 57 -5.34 9.34 6.63
N PRO A 58 -5.92 9.93 5.58
CA PRO A 58 -6.61 9.19 4.54
C PRO A 58 -5.76 8.12 3.85
N ASP A 59 -4.49 8.41 3.57
CA ASP A 59 -3.58 7.47 2.90
C ASP A 59 -3.44 6.17 3.70
N VAL A 60 -3.25 6.29 5.01
CA VAL A 60 -3.08 5.14 5.92
C VAL A 60 -4.39 4.39 6.11
N VAL A 61 -5.50 5.11 6.30
CA VAL A 61 -6.83 4.50 6.49
C VAL A 61 -7.26 3.75 5.22
N GLN A 62 -7.11 4.34 4.04
CA GLN A 62 -7.46 3.71 2.77
C GLN A 62 -6.62 2.46 2.50
N ALA A 63 -5.30 2.52 2.80
CA ALA A 63 -4.41 1.38 2.68
C ALA A 63 -4.88 0.20 3.55
N LEU A 64 -5.13 0.44 4.83
CA LEU A 64 -5.59 -0.60 5.76
C LEU A 64 -7.02 -1.10 5.45
N ASN A 65 -7.88 -0.23 4.94
CA ASN A 65 -9.20 -0.61 4.43
C ASN A 65 -9.09 -1.58 3.26
N GLN A 66 -8.20 -1.30 2.29
CA GLN A 66 -7.97 -2.23 1.17
C GLN A 66 -7.40 -3.56 1.64
N MET A 67 -6.44 -3.55 2.56
CA MET A 67 -5.86 -4.78 3.13
C MET A 67 -6.93 -5.64 3.80
N SER A 68 -7.87 -5.03 4.51
CA SER A 68 -8.98 -5.75 5.17
C SER A 68 -9.99 -6.35 4.20
N LEU A 69 -10.03 -5.89 2.95
CA LEU A 69 -10.87 -6.48 1.90
C LEU A 69 -10.14 -7.57 1.10
N ILE A 70 -8.81 -7.58 1.13
CA ILE A 70 -7.96 -8.54 0.41
C ILE A 70 -7.70 -9.78 1.27
N ASN A 71 -7.52 -9.62 2.59
CA ASN A 71 -7.20 -10.70 3.52
C ASN A 71 -8.34 -10.89 4.52
N GLU A 72 -8.99 -12.05 4.49
CA GLU A 72 -10.14 -12.38 5.35
C GLU A 72 -9.80 -12.39 6.85
N ASN A 73 -8.54 -12.63 7.20
CA ASN A 73 -8.04 -12.60 8.57
C ASN A 73 -7.63 -11.20 9.04
N PHE A 74 -7.92 -10.17 8.25
CA PHE A 74 -7.53 -8.79 8.51
C PHE A 74 -8.77 -7.94 8.75
N SER A 75 -8.87 -7.31 9.91
CA SER A 75 -9.92 -6.34 10.24
C SER A 75 -9.31 -4.96 10.50
N HIS A 76 -10.01 -3.92 10.05
CA HIS A 76 -9.60 -2.55 10.26
C HIS A 76 -10.75 -1.68 10.74
N GLN A 77 -10.48 -0.83 11.72
CA GLN A 77 -11.39 0.19 12.22
C GLN A 77 -10.72 1.56 12.22
N MET A 78 -11.30 2.50 11.49
CA MET A 78 -10.98 3.93 11.61
C MET A 78 -11.69 4.51 12.82
N ILE A 79 -11.00 5.28 13.64
CA ILE A 79 -11.53 5.92 14.85
C ILE A 79 -11.20 7.41 14.81
N ASP A 80 -12.24 8.23 14.83
CA ASP A 80 -12.05 9.67 15.04
C ASP A 80 -11.71 9.93 16.51
N GLY A 81 -10.50 10.45 16.74
CA GLY A 81 -9.99 10.75 18.07
C GLY A 81 -10.83 11.76 18.85
N ALA A 82 -11.59 12.62 18.16
CA ALA A 82 -12.47 13.59 18.83
C ALA A 82 -13.57 12.92 19.68
N TYR A 83 -13.98 11.70 19.30
CA TYR A 83 -14.99 10.93 20.03
C TYR A 83 -14.43 9.97 21.08
N THR A 84 -13.11 9.86 21.22
CA THR A 84 -12.47 8.82 22.03
C THR A 84 -11.28 9.33 22.84
N GLN A 85 -11.41 10.50 23.46
CA GLN A 85 -10.32 11.14 24.22
C GLN A 85 -9.77 10.23 25.33
N ASP A 86 -10.64 9.50 26.04
CA ASP A 86 -10.21 8.56 27.08
C ASP A 86 -9.32 7.43 26.52
N GLU A 87 -9.63 6.96 25.29
CA GLU A 87 -8.80 5.94 24.62
C GLU A 87 -7.45 6.55 24.16
N ILE A 88 -7.46 7.79 23.67
CA ILE A 88 -6.26 8.53 23.25
C ILE A 88 -5.30 8.69 24.44
N GLU A 89 -5.80 9.13 25.58
CA GLU A 89 -5.01 9.29 26.81
C GLU A 89 -4.47 7.95 27.32
N LYS A 90 -5.33 6.94 27.41
CA LYS A 90 -4.97 5.60 27.89
C LYS A 90 -3.88 4.93 27.02
N LEU A 91 -3.94 5.14 25.70
CA LEU A 91 -2.99 4.59 24.74
C LEU A 91 -1.78 5.51 24.55
N ASN A 92 -1.73 6.66 25.20
CA ASN A 92 -0.67 7.67 25.07
C ASN A 92 -0.40 8.05 23.60
N ILE A 93 -1.47 8.27 22.82
CA ILE A 93 -1.37 8.65 21.41
C ILE A 93 -0.96 10.12 21.33
N GLN A 94 0.21 10.39 20.74
CA GLN A 94 0.80 11.74 20.63
C GLN A 94 0.53 12.41 19.28
N GLY A 95 0.04 11.68 18.30
CA GLY A 95 -0.20 12.22 16.96
C GLY A 95 -1.00 11.27 16.09
N VAL A 96 -1.45 11.76 14.95
CA VAL A 96 -2.26 11.00 13.98
C VAL A 96 -1.67 11.05 12.57
N PRO A 97 -1.87 10.00 11.75
CA PRO A 97 -2.55 8.74 12.08
C PRO A 97 -1.73 7.88 13.07
N SER A 98 -2.42 7.18 13.97
CA SER A 98 -1.79 6.18 14.86
C SER A 98 -2.49 4.83 14.70
N VAL A 99 -1.74 3.82 14.27
CA VAL A 99 -2.20 2.46 14.04
C VAL A 99 -1.90 1.61 15.28
N ILE A 100 -2.93 1.04 15.88
CA ILE A 100 -2.87 0.29 17.13
C ILE A 100 -3.34 -1.15 16.90
N HIS A 101 -2.62 -2.11 17.47
CA HIS A 101 -3.00 -3.51 17.58
C HIS A 101 -2.94 -3.95 19.04
N ASP A 102 -4.05 -4.44 19.58
CA ASP A 102 -4.16 -4.92 20.97
C ASP A 102 -3.54 -3.96 22.00
N GLY A 103 -3.83 -2.67 21.84
CA GLY A 103 -3.36 -1.61 22.74
C GLY A 103 -1.89 -1.22 22.54
N LYS A 104 -1.19 -1.76 21.55
CA LYS A 104 0.20 -1.43 21.22
C LYS A 104 0.29 -0.63 19.94
N LEU A 105 1.17 0.36 19.93
CA LEU A 105 1.44 1.16 18.74
C LEU A 105 2.22 0.33 17.70
N VAL A 106 1.61 0.14 16.53
CA VAL A 106 2.25 -0.49 15.37
C VAL A 106 2.93 0.57 14.50
N HIS A 107 2.23 1.68 14.24
CA HIS A 107 2.76 2.77 13.43
C HIS A 107 2.14 4.11 13.82
N ALA A 108 2.91 5.20 13.67
CA ALA A 108 2.42 6.57 13.78
C ALA A 108 2.98 7.45 12.64
N GLY A 109 2.15 8.34 12.12
CA GLY A 109 2.50 9.29 11.08
C GLY A 109 2.30 8.76 9.65
N LYS A 110 2.82 9.52 8.69
CA LYS A 110 2.75 9.17 7.26
C LYS A 110 3.60 7.95 6.93
N ILE A 111 3.08 7.09 6.06
CA ILE A 111 3.80 5.91 5.55
C ILE A 111 3.30 5.61 4.14
N SER A 112 4.17 5.09 3.27
CA SER A 112 3.76 4.60 1.96
C SER A 112 3.02 3.26 2.08
N PHE A 113 2.24 2.92 1.06
CA PHE A 113 1.49 1.65 1.02
C PHE A 113 2.41 0.43 1.14
N ILE A 114 3.53 0.45 0.43
CA ILE A 114 4.50 -0.65 0.43
C ILE A 114 5.23 -0.76 1.77
N ASP A 115 5.71 0.37 2.32
CA ASP A 115 6.38 0.36 3.63
C ASP A 115 5.43 -0.10 4.74
N LEU A 116 4.14 0.20 4.61
CA LEU A 116 3.12 -0.27 5.56
C LEU A 116 2.97 -1.80 5.48
N ILE A 117 2.94 -2.37 4.27
CA ILE A 117 2.93 -3.84 4.09
C ILE A 117 4.18 -4.46 4.71
N ASP A 118 5.38 -3.95 4.38
CA ASP A 118 6.65 -4.43 4.94
C ASP A 118 6.64 -4.42 6.48
N LYS A 119 6.08 -3.37 7.05
CA LYS A 119 5.97 -3.22 8.50
C LYS A 119 5.01 -4.24 9.11
N LEU A 120 3.87 -4.47 8.47
CA LEU A 120 2.88 -5.44 8.94
C LEU A 120 3.37 -6.87 8.79
N GLU A 121 4.06 -7.20 7.69
CA GLU A 121 4.73 -8.49 7.50
C GLU A 121 5.75 -8.77 8.61
N LYS A 122 6.55 -7.76 8.99
CA LYS A 122 7.51 -7.89 10.10
C LYS A 122 6.82 -8.02 11.46
N TYR A 123 5.70 -7.34 11.66
CA TYR A 123 4.98 -7.33 12.94
C TYR A 123 4.18 -8.60 13.19
N PHE A 124 3.44 -9.08 12.18
CA PHE A 124 2.55 -10.24 12.29
C PHE A 124 3.20 -11.55 11.80
N GLY A 125 4.24 -11.44 10.99
CA GLY A 125 4.83 -12.58 10.27
C GLY A 125 4.08 -12.91 8.97
N ILE A 126 4.66 -13.84 8.22
CA ILE A 126 4.14 -14.31 6.93
C ILE A 126 3.76 -15.77 7.07
N ASP A 127 2.59 -16.14 6.57
CA ASP A 127 2.16 -17.54 6.46
C ASP A 127 2.73 -18.13 5.17
N GLU A 128 3.80 -18.90 5.29
CA GLU A 128 4.45 -19.56 4.16
C GLU A 128 3.59 -20.68 3.53
N ASN A 129 2.60 -21.20 4.27
CA ASN A 129 1.70 -22.24 3.76
C ASN A 129 0.60 -21.70 2.83
N GLN A 130 0.38 -20.39 2.81
CA GLN A 130 -0.49 -19.73 1.82
C GLN A 130 0.25 -19.39 0.52
N THR A 131 1.35 -20.07 0.25
CA THR A 131 1.98 -20.04 -1.05
C THR A 131 1.12 -20.78 -2.07
N SER A 132 0.17 -20.10 -2.67
CA SER A 132 0.03 -20.27 -4.10
C SER A 132 1.32 -19.74 -4.72
N SER A 133 2.36 -20.55 -4.68
CA SER A 133 3.54 -20.35 -5.51
C SER A 133 3.09 -20.55 -6.95
N THR A 134 2.48 -19.54 -7.52
CA THR A 134 2.67 -19.32 -8.93
C THR A 134 4.14 -18.92 -9.07
N ASN A 135 5.04 -19.91 -8.98
CA ASN A 135 6.28 -19.82 -9.71
C ASN A 135 5.83 -19.66 -11.15
N THR A 136 5.57 -18.44 -11.54
CA THR A 136 5.32 -18.10 -12.93
C THR A 136 6.68 -18.24 -13.59
N ASP A 137 6.93 -19.45 -14.11
CA ASP A 137 8.07 -19.66 -14.97
C ASP A 137 7.81 -18.80 -16.22
N LEU A 138 8.45 -17.65 -16.27
CA LEU A 138 8.35 -16.74 -17.40
C LEU A 138 9.12 -17.26 -18.64
N GLY A 139 9.80 -18.39 -18.51
CA GLY A 139 10.63 -18.95 -19.57
C GLY A 139 12.05 -18.36 -19.58
N VAL A 140 12.77 -18.63 -20.65
CA VAL A 140 14.15 -18.19 -20.85
C VAL A 140 14.17 -16.98 -21.77
N TYR A 141 14.87 -15.95 -21.34
CA TYR A 141 15.07 -14.70 -22.08
C TYR A 141 16.55 -14.46 -22.33
N ASP A 142 16.86 -13.82 -23.47
CA ASP A 142 18.23 -13.38 -23.77
C ASP A 142 18.67 -12.24 -22.86
N VAL A 143 17.71 -11.38 -22.46
CA VAL A 143 17.96 -10.21 -21.61
C VAL A 143 16.87 -10.07 -20.55
N VAL A 144 17.29 -9.96 -19.31
CA VAL A 144 16.42 -9.61 -18.16
C VAL A 144 16.82 -8.23 -17.66
N VAL A 145 15.90 -7.29 -17.72
CA VAL A 145 16.09 -5.91 -17.20
C VAL A 145 15.38 -5.79 -15.86
N ILE A 146 16.13 -5.45 -14.83
CA ILE A 146 15.57 -5.19 -13.49
C ILE A 146 15.54 -3.67 -13.25
N GLY A 147 14.34 -3.15 -13.13
CA GLY A 147 14.05 -1.73 -12.90
C GLY A 147 13.29 -1.06 -14.04
N GLY A 148 12.23 -0.32 -13.70
CA GLY A 148 11.30 0.35 -14.64
C GLY A 148 11.57 1.84 -14.84
N GLY A 149 12.71 2.35 -14.38
CA GLY A 149 13.12 3.75 -14.61
C GLY A 149 13.60 3.98 -16.05
N PRO A 150 13.94 5.24 -16.43
CA PRO A 150 14.34 5.59 -17.80
C PRO A 150 15.47 4.73 -18.37
N ALA A 151 16.46 4.40 -17.54
CA ALA A 151 17.58 3.54 -17.93
C ALA A 151 17.13 2.11 -18.26
N GLY A 152 16.30 1.51 -17.39
CA GLY A 152 15.78 0.16 -17.61
C GLY A 152 14.86 0.09 -18.82
N VAL A 153 13.95 1.05 -18.98
CA VAL A 153 13.08 1.14 -20.15
C VAL A 153 13.88 1.28 -21.43
N SER A 154 14.91 2.13 -21.45
CA SER A 154 15.80 2.29 -22.61
C SER A 154 16.53 1.00 -22.91
N ALA A 155 17.09 0.33 -21.91
CA ALA A 155 17.79 -0.95 -22.10
C ALA A 155 16.86 -2.00 -22.68
N ALA A 156 15.64 -2.14 -22.15
CA ALA A 156 14.65 -3.11 -22.64
C ALA A 156 14.25 -2.82 -24.10
N ILE A 157 13.95 -1.56 -24.42
CA ILE A 157 13.57 -1.16 -25.80
C ILE A 157 14.69 -1.47 -26.79
N TYR A 158 15.94 -1.09 -26.47
CA TYR A 158 17.05 -1.31 -27.39
C TYR A 158 17.43 -2.79 -27.53
N SER A 159 17.30 -3.58 -26.48
CA SER A 159 17.49 -5.03 -26.55
C SER A 159 16.43 -5.67 -27.45
N ALA A 160 15.16 -5.34 -27.25
CA ALA A 160 14.06 -5.84 -28.09
C ALA A 160 14.19 -5.40 -29.55
N ARG A 161 14.62 -4.15 -29.81
CA ARG A 161 14.89 -3.66 -31.19
C ARG A 161 16.00 -4.41 -31.90
N LYS A 162 16.93 -4.99 -31.17
CA LYS A 162 17.97 -5.86 -31.71
C LYS A 162 17.52 -7.31 -31.94
N GLY A 163 16.25 -7.62 -31.70
CA GLY A 163 15.67 -8.94 -31.88
C GLY A 163 15.94 -9.90 -30.72
N LEU A 164 16.44 -9.40 -29.58
CA LEU A 164 16.65 -10.22 -28.40
C LEU A 164 15.31 -10.40 -27.65
N SER A 165 15.03 -11.61 -27.19
CA SER A 165 13.91 -11.90 -26.31
C SER A 165 14.20 -11.21 -24.97
N THR A 166 13.36 -10.23 -24.61
CA THR A 166 13.63 -9.35 -23.48
C THR A 166 12.45 -9.33 -22.52
N VAL A 167 12.73 -9.52 -21.24
CA VAL A 167 11.76 -9.32 -20.17
C VAL A 167 12.22 -8.18 -19.26
N MET A 168 11.28 -7.35 -18.83
CA MET A 168 11.55 -6.31 -17.85
C MET A 168 10.75 -6.57 -16.58
N ILE A 169 11.43 -6.55 -15.44
CA ILE A 169 10.86 -6.71 -14.11
C ILE A 169 10.99 -5.38 -13.37
N ALA A 170 9.87 -4.81 -12.95
CA ALA A 170 9.86 -3.54 -12.26
C ALA A 170 8.71 -3.49 -11.26
N GLU A 171 8.96 -2.92 -10.10
CA GLU A 171 7.94 -2.61 -9.12
C GLU A 171 7.01 -1.49 -9.61
N LYS A 172 7.60 -0.48 -10.27
CA LYS A 172 6.91 0.69 -10.82
C LYS A 172 7.52 1.11 -12.15
N PHE A 173 6.69 1.21 -13.20
CA PHE A 173 7.15 1.76 -14.47
C PHE A 173 7.28 3.29 -14.38
N GLY A 174 8.37 3.84 -14.95
CA GLY A 174 8.72 5.24 -14.84
C GLY A 174 9.68 5.55 -13.69
N GLY A 175 9.71 4.73 -12.64
CA GLY A 175 10.59 4.92 -11.48
C GLY A 175 10.45 6.31 -10.85
N GLN A 176 11.54 6.89 -10.41
CA GLN A 176 11.58 8.21 -9.77
C GLN A 176 11.10 9.37 -10.66
N VAL A 177 11.07 9.18 -11.99
CA VAL A 177 10.56 10.20 -12.93
C VAL A 177 9.10 10.55 -12.65
N GLN A 178 8.30 9.60 -12.20
CA GLN A 178 6.89 9.85 -11.87
C GLN A 178 6.71 10.73 -10.63
N ASP A 179 7.70 10.76 -9.75
CA ASP A 179 7.67 11.53 -8.51
C ASP A 179 8.36 12.90 -8.67
N THR A 180 8.97 13.15 -9.84
CA THR A 180 9.68 14.38 -10.15
C THR A 180 8.77 15.38 -10.85
N LYS A 181 8.63 16.59 -10.30
CA LYS A 181 7.77 17.66 -10.85
C LYS A 181 8.26 18.26 -12.17
N GLY A 182 9.50 18.03 -12.54
CA GLY A 182 10.11 18.49 -13.78
C GLY A 182 11.42 17.76 -14.04
N ILE A 183 11.71 17.47 -15.30
CA ILE A 183 12.94 16.86 -15.76
C ILE A 183 13.61 17.84 -16.70
N GLU A 184 14.63 18.55 -16.21
CA GLU A 184 15.31 19.61 -16.96
C GLU A 184 16.52 19.08 -17.75
N ASN A 185 16.96 17.87 -17.47
CA ASN A 185 18.17 17.27 -18.03
C ASN A 185 17.92 16.11 -19.01
N LEU A 186 16.68 15.90 -19.42
CA LEU A 186 16.38 14.92 -20.46
C LEU A 186 16.64 15.51 -21.84
N ILE A 187 17.58 14.93 -22.58
CA ILE A 187 17.84 15.32 -23.97
C ILE A 187 16.57 15.10 -24.79
N SER A 188 16.13 16.10 -25.53
CA SER A 188 14.93 16.15 -26.38
C SER A 188 13.64 16.64 -25.71
N VAL A 189 13.71 17.16 -24.51
CA VAL A 189 12.60 17.92 -23.92
C VAL A 189 12.98 19.40 -23.97
N PRO A 190 12.19 20.27 -24.65
CA PRO A 190 12.46 21.69 -24.69
C PRO A 190 12.24 22.37 -23.35
#